data_267811bdafbe0e488e5a82bcc1c25b20
#
_entry.id   267811bdafbe0e488e5a82bcc1c25b20
#
_cell.length_a   1.000
_cell.length_b   1.000
_cell.length_c   1.000
_cell.angle_alpha   90.00
_cell.angle_beta   90.00
_cell.angle_gamma   90.00
#
_symmetry.space_group_name_H-M   'P 1'
#
loop_
_entity.id
_entity.type
_entity.pdbx_description
1 polymer ?
#
loop_
_entity_poly.entity_id
_entity_poly.type
_entity_poly.pdbx_seq_one_letter_code
_entity_poly.pdbx_strand_id
1 'polypeptide(L)'
;DDPNPAIELLTGFDDEEAHEIALMIHQKNEERKEIVQSIYDEAKTMVDPSLSAQVLAKEGWNPGVLGIVAGRLLEELHQPVVVLSIEDGRAKGSARSPESVNIFDALAPHRSLFVAFGGHAGAAGMTLDVDQLPSLSQALTDYIREQEIDLSSKSTLAIDEELHLTELTLETLKNFDRLSPFGMDNKKPV
;
A
#
# COMPACT_ATOMS: atom_id res chain seq x y z
N ASP A 1 -3.40 3.97 18.82
CA ASP A 1 -3.02 5.20 18.12
C ASP A 1 -4.02 6.29 18.52
N ASP A 2 -3.53 7.32 19.21
CA ASP A 2 -4.31 8.46 19.66
C ASP A 2 -4.18 9.59 18.63
N PRO A 3 -5.27 10.08 17.99
CA PRO A 3 -5.23 11.17 17.04
C PRO A 3 -5.14 12.56 17.70
N ASN A 4 -5.37 12.66 19.02
CA ASN A 4 -5.45 13.94 19.72
C ASN A 4 -4.17 14.81 19.54
N PRO A 5 -2.94 14.28 19.65
CA PRO A 5 -1.75 15.10 19.43
C PRO A 5 -1.68 15.76 18.05
N ALA A 6 -2.17 15.06 17.00
CA ALA A 6 -2.19 15.66 15.67
C ALA A 6 -3.25 16.76 15.55
N ILE A 7 -4.38 16.61 16.24
CA ILE A 7 -5.44 17.64 16.31
C ILE A 7 -4.90 18.85 17.07
N GLU A 8 -4.28 18.64 18.23
CA GLU A 8 -3.68 19.70 19.05
C GLU A 8 -2.60 20.49 18.28
N LEU A 9 -1.71 19.78 17.55
CA LEU A 9 -0.71 20.42 16.69
C LEU A 9 -1.33 21.34 15.64
N LEU A 10 -2.47 20.95 15.06
CA LEU A 10 -3.11 21.70 13.96
C LEU A 10 -4.06 22.79 14.45
N THR A 11 -4.50 22.76 15.72
CA THR A 11 -5.51 23.67 16.26
C THR A 11 -5.06 24.45 17.47
N GLY A 12 -3.92 24.10 18.07
CA GLY A 12 -3.31 24.80 19.21
C GLY A 12 -2.78 26.18 18.82
N PHE A 13 -2.61 27.05 19.81
CA PHE A 13 -2.10 28.40 19.66
C PHE A 13 -0.79 28.64 20.45
N ASP A 14 -0.27 27.59 21.13
CA ASP A 14 0.97 27.62 21.89
C ASP A 14 2.11 27.06 21.05
N ASP A 15 3.10 27.91 20.73
CA ASP A 15 4.22 27.53 19.86
C ASP A 15 5.17 26.51 20.52
N GLU A 16 5.33 26.57 21.87
CA GLU A 16 6.18 25.60 22.58
C GLU A 16 5.53 24.23 22.60
N GLU A 17 4.25 24.16 22.94
CA GLU A 17 3.48 22.91 22.91
C GLU A 17 3.42 22.32 21.50
N ALA A 18 3.17 23.14 20.48
CA ALA A 18 3.18 22.72 19.07
C ALA A 18 4.53 22.13 18.66
N HIS A 19 5.64 22.71 19.11
CA HIS A 19 6.98 22.21 18.85
C HIS A 19 7.23 20.83 19.50
N GLU A 20 6.85 20.66 20.76
CA GLU A 20 6.98 19.39 21.48
C GLU A 20 6.14 18.27 20.80
N ILE A 21 4.89 18.56 20.43
CA ILE A 21 4.02 17.64 19.73
C ILE A 21 4.61 17.25 18.36
N ALA A 22 5.13 18.23 17.62
CA ALA A 22 5.77 17.98 16.32
C ALA A 22 6.98 17.06 16.44
N LEU A 23 7.83 17.24 17.46
CA LEU A 23 8.97 16.37 17.73
C LEU A 23 8.52 14.95 18.08
N MET A 24 7.50 14.80 18.92
CA MET A 24 6.94 13.51 19.28
C MET A 24 6.36 12.78 18.06
N ILE A 25 5.59 13.49 17.22
CA ILE A 25 5.02 12.90 15.98
C ILE A 25 6.15 12.51 15.02
N HIS A 26 7.18 13.34 14.90
CA HIS A 26 8.35 13.02 14.07
C HIS A 26 9.04 11.74 14.54
N GLN A 27 9.29 11.60 15.85
CA GLN A 27 9.89 10.38 16.43
C GLN A 27 9.01 9.15 16.14
N LYS A 28 7.70 9.24 16.35
CA LYS A 28 6.76 8.15 16.05
C LYS A 28 6.76 7.78 14.56
N ASN A 29 6.94 8.74 13.69
CA ASN A 29 7.05 8.49 12.25
C ASN A 29 8.35 7.76 11.90
N GLU A 30 9.48 8.09 12.54
CA GLU A 30 10.74 7.36 12.33
C GLU A 30 10.63 5.92 12.86
N GLU A 31 10.10 5.71 14.07
CA GLU A 31 9.80 4.38 14.61
C GLU A 31 8.94 3.54 13.64
N ARG A 32 7.89 4.16 13.07
CA ARG A 32 7.05 3.50 12.08
C ARG A 32 7.83 3.11 10.82
N LYS A 33 8.72 3.98 10.32
CA LYS A 33 9.56 3.69 9.14
C LYS A 33 10.49 2.51 9.38
N GLU A 34 11.10 2.43 10.57
CA GLU A 34 11.97 1.32 10.96
C GLU A 34 11.18 -0.02 11.01
N ILE A 35 9.98 -0.01 11.61
CA ILE A 35 9.11 -1.18 11.65
C ILE A 35 8.71 -1.62 10.23
N VAL A 36 8.31 -0.67 9.38
CA VAL A 36 7.97 -0.94 7.97
C VAL A 36 9.16 -1.57 7.24
N GLN A 37 10.36 -1.01 7.42
CA GLN A 37 11.56 -1.52 6.76
C GLN A 37 11.90 -2.93 7.21
N SER A 38 11.85 -3.19 8.51
CA SER A 38 12.11 -4.51 9.06
C SER A 38 11.15 -5.58 8.52
N ILE A 39 9.83 -5.28 8.51
CA ILE A 39 8.84 -6.21 7.99
C ILE A 39 8.98 -6.39 6.48
N TYR A 40 9.27 -5.31 5.74
CA TYR A 40 9.48 -5.37 4.29
C TYR A 40 10.66 -6.27 3.92
N ASP A 41 11.82 -6.10 4.58
CA ASP A 41 13.03 -6.89 4.32
C ASP A 41 12.78 -8.38 4.60
N GLU A 42 12.06 -8.67 5.68
CA GLU A 42 11.69 -10.03 6.03
C GLU A 42 10.67 -10.63 5.03
N ALA A 43 9.59 -9.92 4.74
CA ALA A 43 8.57 -10.35 3.78
C ALA A 43 9.15 -10.60 2.39
N LYS A 44 10.12 -9.78 1.97
CA LYS A 44 10.83 -9.94 0.70
C LYS A 44 11.56 -11.28 0.58
N THR A 45 12.09 -11.82 1.69
CA THR A 45 12.73 -13.15 1.68
C THR A 45 11.74 -14.30 1.50
N MET A 46 10.45 -14.05 1.72
CA MET A 46 9.36 -15.04 1.60
C MET A 46 8.69 -15.04 0.22
N VAL A 47 9.03 -14.10 -0.64
CA VAL A 47 8.46 -13.98 -2.00
C VAL A 47 8.85 -15.19 -2.84
N ASP A 48 7.86 -15.83 -3.45
CA ASP A 48 8.06 -16.86 -4.45
C ASP A 48 7.81 -16.28 -5.86
N PRO A 49 8.88 -16.10 -6.67
CA PRO A 49 8.75 -15.49 -7.99
C PRO A 49 8.00 -16.37 -9.01
N SER A 50 7.69 -17.61 -8.67
CA SER A 50 6.88 -18.50 -9.53
C SER A 50 5.38 -18.26 -9.42
N LEU A 51 4.94 -17.53 -8.38
CA LEU A 51 3.54 -17.25 -8.12
C LEU A 51 3.11 -15.93 -8.78
N SER A 52 1.88 -15.88 -9.27
CA SER A 52 1.26 -14.67 -9.85
C SER A 52 0.66 -13.72 -8.80
N ALA A 53 0.56 -14.16 -7.54
CA ALA A 53 0.15 -13.34 -6.40
C ALA A 53 0.91 -13.81 -5.15
N GLN A 54 1.25 -12.89 -4.26
CA GLN A 54 1.97 -13.21 -3.02
C GLN A 54 1.03 -13.15 -1.82
N VAL A 55 1.04 -14.20 -0.99
CA VAL A 55 0.37 -14.23 0.32
C VAL A 55 1.42 -14.50 1.38
N LEU A 56 1.83 -13.45 2.07
CA LEU A 56 2.92 -13.45 3.04
C LEU A 56 2.33 -13.27 4.44
N ALA A 57 2.58 -14.22 5.32
CA ALA A 57 2.02 -14.22 6.67
C ALA A 57 3.05 -14.66 7.71
N LYS A 58 3.14 -13.92 8.81
CA LYS A 58 4.06 -14.23 9.92
C LYS A 58 3.54 -13.71 11.24
N GLU A 59 3.91 -14.39 12.32
CA GLU A 59 3.69 -13.94 13.70
C GLU A 59 4.55 -12.72 14.03
N GLY A 60 4.03 -11.83 14.87
CA GLY A 60 4.75 -10.68 15.42
C GLY A 60 4.87 -9.47 14.49
N TRP A 61 4.35 -9.52 13.28
CA TRP A 61 4.27 -8.34 12.44
C TRP A 61 3.23 -7.35 12.98
N ASN A 62 3.55 -6.05 12.95
CA ASN A 62 2.62 -5.02 13.39
C ASN A 62 1.49 -4.80 12.37
N PRO A 63 0.22 -5.11 12.70
CA PRO A 63 -0.90 -4.99 11.76
C PRO A 63 -1.12 -3.57 11.21
N GLY A 64 -0.72 -2.54 11.97
CA GLY A 64 -0.92 -1.13 11.60
C GLY A 64 -0.07 -0.67 10.40
N VAL A 65 0.94 -1.42 10.00
CA VAL A 65 1.85 -1.03 8.90
C VAL A 65 1.81 -1.98 7.70
N LEU A 66 1.09 -3.10 7.79
CA LEU A 66 1.10 -4.14 6.74
C LEU A 66 0.61 -3.63 5.39
N GLY A 67 -0.33 -2.68 5.38
CA GLY A 67 -0.80 -2.05 4.15
C GLY A 67 0.28 -1.22 3.44
N ILE A 68 1.23 -0.64 4.20
CA ILE A 68 2.39 0.08 3.65
C ILE A 68 3.38 -0.91 3.06
N VAL A 69 3.65 -2.01 3.79
CA VAL A 69 4.54 -3.08 3.31
C VAL A 69 3.99 -3.72 2.03
N ALA A 70 2.68 -4.05 2.01
CA ALA A 70 2.04 -4.59 0.82
C ALA A 70 2.13 -3.65 -0.39
N GLY A 71 1.97 -2.33 -0.17
CA GLY A 71 2.14 -1.31 -1.21
C GLY A 71 3.56 -1.27 -1.77
N ARG A 72 4.58 -1.28 -0.91
CA ARG A 72 5.99 -1.30 -1.36
C ARG A 72 6.35 -2.57 -2.12
N LEU A 73 5.85 -3.73 -1.68
CA LEU A 73 6.05 -4.98 -2.41
C LEU A 73 5.32 -5.00 -3.75
N LEU A 74 4.12 -4.42 -3.83
CA LEU A 74 3.40 -4.24 -5.09
C LEU A 74 4.20 -3.41 -6.10
N GLU A 75 4.79 -2.28 -5.66
CA GLU A 75 5.62 -1.42 -6.51
C GLU A 75 6.85 -2.15 -7.09
N GLU A 76 7.40 -3.10 -6.35
CA GLU A 76 8.54 -3.89 -6.81
C GLU A 76 8.13 -5.09 -7.67
N LEU A 77 7.08 -5.80 -7.25
CA LEU A 77 6.70 -7.09 -7.86
C LEU A 77 5.70 -6.95 -9.00
N HIS A 78 4.99 -5.83 -9.08
CA HIS A 78 3.91 -5.56 -10.06
C HIS A 78 2.81 -6.62 -10.11
N GLN A 79 2.56 -7.29 -8.98
CA GLN A 79 1.53 -8.33 -8.83
C GLN A 79 0.78 -8.17 -7.52
N PRO A 80 -0.42 -8.78 -7.34
CA PRO A 80 -1.14 -8.71 -6.09
C PRO A 80 -0.31 -9.23 -4.91
N VAL A 81 -0.31 -8.48 -3.81
CA VAL A 81 0.40 -8.81 -2.58
C VAL A 81 -0.56 -8.71 -1.40
N VAL A 82 -0.61 -9.77 -0.60
CA VAL A 82 -1.30 -9.85 0.68
C VAL A 82 -0.26 -10.01 1.78
N VAL A 83 -0.28 -9.15 2.77
CA VAL A 83 0.62 -9.19 3.94
C VAL A 83 -0.22 -9.28 5.20
N LEU A 84 0.03 -10.32 6.01
CA LEU A 84 -0.79 -10.68 7.15
C LEU A 84 0.06 -10.90 8.39
N SER A 85 -0.41 -10.41 9.54
CA SER A 85 0.12 -10.78 10.86
C SER A 85 -0.70 -11.94 11.42
N ILE A 86 0.00 -12.93 11.99
CA ILE A 86 -0.63 -14.08 12.65
C ILE A 86 -0.65 -13.82 14.15
N GLU A 87 -1.83 -13.98 14.76
CA GLU A 87 -2.05 -13.92 16.19
C GLU A 87 -3.20 -14.84 16.56
N ASP A 88 -3.02 -15.68 17.57
CA ASP A 88 -4.04 -16.62 18.11
C ASP A 88 -4.75 -17.46 17.02
N GLY A 89 -3.99 -17.99 16.04
CA GLY A 89 -4.50 -18.83 14.97
C GLY A 89 -5.27 -18.04 13.87
N ARG A 90 -5.28 -16.72 13.94
CA ARG A 90 -5.86 -15.83 12.92
C ARG A 90 -4.80 -15.03 12.19
N ALA A 91 -5.02 -14.83 10.91
CA ALA A 91 -4.23 -13.96 10.08
C ALA A 91 -5.02 -12.69 9.76
N LYS A 92 -4.44 -11.51 10.07
CA LYS A 92 -5.06 -10.21 9.84
C LYS A 92 -4.09 -9.29 9.09
N GLY A 93 -4.57 -8.60 8.07
CA GLY A 93 -3.74 -7.64 7.36
C GLY A 93 -4.39 -7.02 6.14
N SER A 94 -3.57 -6.73 5.15
CA SER A 94 -3.97 -5.93 3.99
C SER A 94 -3.46 -6.54 2.70
N ALA A 95 -4.25 -6.38 1.65
CA ALA A 95 -3.88 -6.65 0.27
C ALA A 95 -3.68 -5.35 -0.51
N ARG A 96 -2.80 -5.41 -1.51
CA ARG A 96 -2.63 -4.37 -2.53
C ARG A 96 -2.54 -5.04 -3.89
N SER A 97 -3.04 -4.36 -4.92
CA SER A 97 -3.16 -4.93 -6.26
C SER A 97 -2.86 -3.88 -7.33
N PRO A 98 -2.20 -4.27 -8.45
CA PRO A 98 -2.05 -3.38 -9.59
C PRO A 98 -3.42 -3.07 -10.23
N GLU A 99 -3.51 -2.02 -11.03
CA GLU A 99 -4.76 -1.61 -11.71
C GLU A 99 -5.36 -2.72 -12.59
N SER A 100 -4.51 -3.62 -13.09
CA SER A 100 -4.95 -4.76 -13.92
C SER A 100 -5.71 -5.83 -13.14
N VAL A 101 -5.64 -5.85 -11.79
CA VAL A 101 -6.28 -6.87 -10.95
C VAL A 101 -7.20 -6.22 -9.94
N ASN A 102 -8.50 -6.42 -10.06
CA ASN A 102 -9.45 -6.02 -9.03
C ASN A 102 -9.43 -7.02 -7.87
N ILE A 103 -8.71 -6.67 -6.78
CA ILE A 103 -8.53 -7.55 -5.61
C ILE A 103 -9.85 -7.83 -4.88
N PHE A 104 -10.79 -6.88 -4.92
CA PHE A 104 -12.09 -7.07 -4.29
C PHE A 104 -12.92 -8.11 -5.06
N ASP A 105 -13.00 -8.00 -6.38
CA ASP A 105 -13.73 -8.96 -7.22
C ASP A 105 -13.10 -10.35 -7.21
N ALA A 106 -11.77 -10.43 -7.10
CA ALA A 106 -11.04 -11.68 -6.96
C ALA A 106 -11.42 -12.44 -5.69
N LEU A 107 -11.68 -11.73 -4.59
CA LEU A 107 -11.88 -12.32 -3.26
C LEU A 107 -13.34 -12.34 -2.79
N ALA A 108 -14.20 -11.46 -3.32
CA ALA A 108 -15.62 -11.38 -2.93
C ALA A 108 -16.39 -12.71 -3.11
N PRO A 109 -16.18 -13.52 -4.18
CA PRO A 109 -16.82 -14.84 -4.30
C PRO A 109 -16.41 -15.82 -3.20
N HIS A 110 -15.25 -15.61 -2.58
CA HIS A 110 -14.69 -16.47 -1.55
C HIS A 110 -14.95 -15.92 -0.13
N ARG A 111 -16.06 -15.21 0.07
CA ARG A 111 -16.40 -14.55 1.35
C ARG A 111 -16.35 -15.49 2.56
N SER A 112 -16.63 -16.77 2.38
CA SER A 112 -16.59 -17.79 3.43
C SER A 112 -15.20 -18.09 4.00
N LEU A 113 -14.12 -17.69 3.30
CA LEU A 113 -12.75 -17.79 3.82
C LEU A 113 -12.47 -16.81 4.96
N PHE A 114 -13.25 -15.73 5.05
CA PHE A 114 -12.92 -14.58 5.87
C PHE A 114 -13.85 -14.44 7.09
N VAL A 115 -13.26 -14.16 8.23
CA VAL A 115 -13.96 -13.63 9.42
C VAL A 115 -14.40 -12.18 9.16
N ALA A 116 -13.50 -11.38 8.55
CA ALA A 116 -13.78 -10.02 8.12
C ALA A 116 -13.07 -9.75 6.78
N PHE A 117 -13.76 -9.07 5.86
CA PHE A 117 -13.24 -8.69 4.55
C PHE A 117 -13.92 -7.43 4.05
N GLY A 118 -13.16 -6.50 3.49
CA GLY A 118 -13.68 -5.30 2.87
C GLY A 118 -12.57 -4.53 2.15
N GLY A 119 -12.97 -3.72 1.17
CA GLY A 119 -12.02 -2.96 0.37
C GLY A 119 -12.60 -2.45 -0.93
N HIS A 120 -11.73 -2.21 -1.88
CA HIS A 120 -12.02 -1.76 -3.25
C HIS A 120 -11.03 -2.40 -4.24
N ALA A 121 -11.11 -2.08 -5.52
CA ALA A 121 -10.31 -2.71 -6.58
C ALA A 121 -8.80 -2.80 -6.28
N GLY A 122 -8.19 -1.74 -5.77
CA GLY A 122 -6.73 -1.66 -5.54
C GLY A 122 -6.27 -2.09 -4.16
N ALA A 123 -7.18 -2.25 -3.17
CA ALA A 123 -6.82 -2.57 -1.80
C ALA A 123 -7.94 -3.26 -1.03
N ALA A 124 -7.58 -4.20 -0.17
CA ALA A 124 -8.51 -4.86 0.73
C ALA A 124 -7.89 -5.09 2.11
N GLY A 125 -8.74 -5.03 3.16
CA GLY A 125 -8.41 -5.48 4.49
C GLY A 125 -9.11 -6.80 4.80
N MET A 126 -8.45 -7.68 5.54
CA MET A 126 -9.01 -9.01 5.81
C MET A 126 -8.56 -9.58 7.14
N THR A 127 -9.40 -10.48 7.65
CA THR A 127 -9.09 -11.38 8.77
C THR A 127 -9.63 -12.76 8.42
N LEU A 128 -8.79 -13.80 8.56
CA LEU A 128 -9.14 -15.19 8.26
C LEU A 128 -8.42 -16.12 9.23
N ASP A 129 -8.86 -17.35 9.33
CA ASP A 129 -8.13 -18.38 10.07
C ASP A 129 -6.88 -18.82 9.28
N VAL A 130 -5.78 -19.11 9.98
CA VAL A 130 -4.48 -19.45 9.35
C VAL A 130 -4.60 -20.63 8.38
N ASP A 131 -5.46 -21.58 8.67
CA ASP A 131 -5.72 -22.75 7.82
C ASP A 131 -6.30 -22.39 6.45
N GLN A 132 -6.83 -21.17 6.28
CA GLN A 132 -7.38 -20.66 5.02
C GLN A 132 -6.34 -19.95 4.13
N LEU A 133 -5.10 -19.77 4.59
CA LEU A 133 -4.06 -19.11 3.79
C LEU A 133 -3.79 -19.79 2.44
N PRO A 134 -3.73 -21.14 2.34
CA PRO A 134 -3.58 -21.79 1.06
C PRO A 134 -4.76 -21.53 0.11
N SER A 135 -5.99 -21.54 0.64
CA SER A 135 -7.21 -21.26 -0.14
C SER A 135 -7.25 -19.81 -0.65
N LEU A 136 -6.76 -18.85 0.16
CA LEU A 136 -6.63 -17.46 -0.25
C LEU A 136 -5.62 -17.31 -1.41
N SER A 137 -4.46 -17.95 -1.30
CA SER A 137 -3.45 -17.94 -2.37
C SER A 137 -3.98 -18.55 -3.66
N GLN A 138 -4.70 -19.67 -3.55
CA GLN A 138 -5.29 -20.35 -4.69
C GLN A 138 -6.37 -19.48 -5.37
N ALA A 139 -7.25 -18.84 -4.59
CA ALA A 139 -8.31 -17.97 -5.12
C ALA A 139 -7.73 -16.80 -5.96
N LEU A 140 -6.65 -16.17 -5.49
CA LEU A 140 -5.98 -15.11 -6.25
C LEU A 140 -5.34 -15.62 -7.53
N THR A 141 -4.65 -16.76 -7.45
CA THR A 141 -3.99 -17.37 -8.61
C THR A 141 -5.01 -17.79 -9.67
N ASP A 142 -6.12 -18.41 -9.24
CA ASP A 142 -7.19 -18.84 -10.13
C ASP A 142 -7.86 -17.64 -10.82
N TYR A 143 -8.16 -16.58 -10.08
CA TYR A 143 -8.73 -15.36 -10.65
C TYR A 143 -7.84 -14.77 -11.75
N ILE A 144 -6.53 -14.63 -11.48
CA ILE A 144 -5.57 -14.08 -12.46
C ILE A 144 -5.53 -14.93 -13.72
N ARG A 145 -5.51 -16.27 -13.54
CA ARG A 145 -5.50 -17.23 -14.65
C ARG A 145 -6.80 -17.21 -15.46
N GLU A 146 -7.96 -17.22 -14.79
CA GLU A 146 -9.27 -17.26 -15.43
C GLU A 146 -9.62 -15.98 -16.19
N GLN A 147 -9.13 -14.85 -15.71
CA GLN A 147 -9.29 -13.56 -16.37
C GLN A 147 -8.19 -13.29 -17.41
N GLU A 148 -7.25 -14.22 -17.61
CA GLU A 148 -6.11 -14.08 -18.53
C GLU A 148 -5.32 -12.79 -18.34
N ILE A 149 -5.16 -12.36 -17.05
CA ILE A 149 -4.53 -11.09 -16.72
C ILE A 149 -3.02 -11.14 -16.98
N ASP A 150 -2.54 -10.26 -17.85
CA ASP A 150 -1.12 -10.07 -18.10
C ASP A 150 -0.48 -9.16 -17.03
N LEU A 151 0.26 -9.78 -16.11
CA LEU A 151 1.03 -9.07 -15.08
C LEU A 151 2.39 -8.56 -15.58
N SER A 152 2.80 -8.95 -16.79
CA SER A 152 4.05 -8.50 -17.40
C SER A 152 3.94 -7.11 -18.05
N SER A 153 2.72 -6.60 -18.18
CA SER A 153 2.48 -5.28 -18.75
C SER A 153 3.10 -4.21 -17.85
N LYS A 154 4.12 -3.54 -18.39
CA LYS A 154 4.76 -2.41 -17.68
C LYS A 154 3.75 -1.28 -17.52
N SER A 155 3.74 -0.65 -16.35
CA SER A 155 2.98 0.57 -16.17
C SER A 155 3.44 1.60 -17.20
N THR A 156 2.50 2.12 -17.98
CA THR A 156 2.77 3.19 -18.95
C THR A 156 2.83 4.52 -18.22
N LEU A 157 3.93 5.24 -18.38
CA LEU A 157 3.99 6.63 -17.97
C LEU A 157 3.39 7.47 -19.11
N ALA A 158 2.25 8.09 -18.85
CA ALA A 158 1.70 9.08 -19.78
C ALA A 158 2.54 10.36 -19.67
N ILE A 159 3.16 10.75 -20.78
CA ILE A 159 3.90 12.00 -20.90
C ILE A 159 2.93 13.06 -21.40
N ASP A 160 2.80 14.17 -20.67
CA ASP A 160 1.90 15.25 -21.02
C ASP A 160 2.48 16.12 -22.15
N GLU A 161 3.78 16.41 -22.09
CA GLU A 161 4.47 17.23 -23.11
C GLU A 161 5.96 16.95 -23.13
N GLU A 162 6.59 17.07 -24.30
CA GLU A 162 8.04 17.02 -24.48
C GLU A 162 8.60 18.43 -24.68
N LEU A 163 9.47 18.87 -23.77
CA LEU A 163 10.07 20.19 -23.79
C LEU A 163 11.58 20.13 -24.07
N HIS A 164 12.07 21.05 -24.93
CA HIS A 164 13.49 21.26 -25.03
C HIS A 164 14.05 21.91 -23.75
N LEU A 165 15.30 21.55 -23.36
CA LEU A 165 15.96 22.16 -22.19
C LEU A 165 16.00 23.69 -22.21
N THR A 166 16.01 24.29 -23.40
CA THR A 166 16.00 25.76 -23.57
C THR A 166 14.65 26.39 -23.23
N GLU A 167 13.57 25.64 -23.20
CA GLU A 167 12.22 26.07 -22.85
C GLU A 167 11.94 25.93 -21.35
N LEU A 168 12.80 25.19 -20.64
CA LEU A 168 12.71 24.92 -19.22
C LEU A 168 13.30 26.11 -18.43
N THR A 169 12.53 27.19 -18.33
CA THR A 169 12.91 28.38 -17.57
C THR A 169 12.37 28.31 -16.14
N LEU A 170 12.90 29.16 -15.23
CA LEU A 170 12.36 29.31 -13.89
C LEU A 170 10.89 29.80 -13.91
N GLU A 171 10.50 30.56 -14.93
CA GLU A 171 9.13 30.99 -15.11
C GLU A 171 8.21 29.81 -15.49
N THR A 172 8.67 28.96 -16.39
CA THR A 172 7.95 27.71 -16.75
C THR A 172 7.71 26.86 -15.51
N LEU A 173 8.74 26.65 -14.69
CA LEU A 173 8.61 25.86 -13.44
C LEU A 173 7.61 26.49 -12.45
N LYS A 174 7.66 27.82 -12.26
CA LYS A 174 6.69 28.54 -11.42
C LYS A 174 5.25 28.43 -11.92
N ASN A 175 5.06 28.34 -13.25
CA ASN A 175 3.74 28.13 -13.83
C ASN A 175 3.22 26.73 -13.54
N PHE A 176 4.08 25.70 -13.53
CA PHE A 176 3.69 24.35 -13.09
C PHE A 176 3.26 24.33 -11.62
N ASP A 177 3.94 25.07 -10.74
CA ASP A 177 3.57 25.15 -9.32
C ASP A 177 2.15 25.72 -9.11
N ARG A 178 1.65 26.54 -10.05
CA ARG A 178 0.26 27.07 -10.00
C ARG A 178 -0.82 25.99 -10.24
N LEU A 179 -0.44 24.83 -10.78
CA LEU A 179 -1.32 23.67 -10.93
C LEU A 179 -1.49 22.88 -9.62
N SER A 180 -0.70 23.19 -8.60
CA SER A 180 -0.81 22.56 -7.27
C SER A 180 -2.13 22.91 -6.57
N PRO A 181 -2.61 22.03 -5.64
CA PRO A 181 -1.96 20.81 -5.15
C PRO A 181 -2.16 19.62 -6.09
N PHE A 182 -1.10 18.84 -6.29
CA PHE A 182 -1.17 17.62 -7.07
C PHE A 182 -1.69 16.46 -6.24
N GLY A 183 -2.39 15.51 -6.88
CA GLY A 183 -3.01 14.36 -6.22
C GLY A 183 -3.67 13.41 -7.22
N MET A 184 -4.61 12.59 -6.75
CA MET A 184 -5.22 11.50 -7.53
C MET A 184 -5.88 11.99 -8.82
N ASP A 185 -6.67 13.06 -8.77
CA ASP A 185 -7.41 13.62 -9.93
C ASP A 185 -6.69 14.83 -10.56
N ASN A 186 -5.54 15.21 -10.05
CA ASN A 186 -4.69 16.27 -10.59
C ASN A 186 -3.22 15.81 -10.52
N LYS A 187 -2.85 14.94 -11.45
CA LYS A 187 -1.49 14.39 -11.51
C LYS A 187 -0.48 15.49 -11.82
N LYS A 188 0.71 15.37 -11.23
CA LYS A 188 1.80 16.27 -11.59
C LYS A 188 2.19 16.01 -13.05
N PRO A 189 2.29 17.04 -13.90
CA PRO A 189 2.74 16.88 -15.29
C PRO A 189 4.10 16.20 -15.40
N VAL A 190 4.25 15.35 -16.39
CA VAL A 190 5.46 14.56 -16.68
C VAL A 190 5.94 14.84 -18.10
#